data_54856a52d6cd03cee474abb53fc3bb0f
#
_entry.id   54856a52d6cd03cee474abb53fc3bb0f
#
_cell.length_a   1.000
_cell.length_b   1.000
_cell.length_c   1.000
_cell.angle_alpha   90.00
_cell.angle_beta   90.00
_cell.angle_gamma   90.00
#
_symmetry.space_group_name_H-M   'P 1'
#
loop_
_entity.id
_entity.type
_entity.pdbx_description
1 polymer ?
#
loop_
_entity_poly.entity_id
_entity_poly.type
_entity_poly.pdbx_seq_one_letter_code
_entity_poly.pdbx_strand_id
1 'polypeptide(L)' 'MATTEEMNKEFNITSVSREDLEYRGFDTTNITDAQMERLARKMCDDYLEQMFWISLDIIAEDIIGIPKKKQTI' A
#
# COMPACT_ATOMS: atom_id res chain seq x y z
N MET A 1 -0.82 -25.85 5.97
CA MET A 1 -1.33 -24.99 4.89
C MET A 1 -2.32 -23.97 5.43
N ALA A 2 -2.26 -22.75 4.92
CA ALA A 2 -3.19 -21.71 5.34
C ALA A 2 -4.61 -22.00 4.82
N THR A 3 -5.61 -21.68 5.63
CA THR A 3 -7.01 -21.74 5.23
C THR A 3 -7.30 -20.65 4.20
N THR A 4 -8.47 -20.73 3.54
CA THR A 4 -8.90 -19.68 2.61
C THR A 4 -8.99 -18.32 3.32
N GLU A 5 -9.50 -18.32 4.56
CA GLU A 5 -9.58 -17.08 5.35
C GLU A 5 -8.20 -16.50 5.64
N GLU A 6 -7.24 -17.34 6.00
CA GLU A 6 -5.87 -16.90 6.26
C GLU A 6 -5.20 -16.38 5.01
N MET A 7 -5.43 -17.02 3.86
CA MET A 7 -4.86 -16.57 2.60
C MET A 7 -5.36 -15.20 2.18
N ASN A 8 -6.61 -14.87 2.51
CA ASN A 8 -7.25 -13.62 2.11
C ASN A 8 -7.21 -12.54 3.18
N LYS A 9 -6.67 -12.84 4.35
CA LYS A 9 -6.55 -11.85 5.42
C LYS A 9 -5.63 -10.72 4.97
N GLU A 10 -6.11 -9.50 5.07
CA GLU A 10 -5.37 -8.31 4.65
C GLU A 10 -4.60 -7.69 5.80
N PHE A 11 -3.44 -7.18 5.50
CA PHE A 11 -2.60 -6.45 6.45
C PHE A 11 -2.33 -5.06 5.91
N ASN A 12 -2.68 -4.04 6.69
CA ASN A 12 -2.54 -2.65 6.28
C ASN A 12 -1.08 -2.25 6.15
N ILE A 13 -0.75 -1.50 5.12
CA ILE A 13 0.61 -1.03 4.90
C ILE A 13 0.76 0.48 5.12
N THR A 14 -0.27 1.28 4.82
CA THR A 14 -0.18 2.73 5.01
C THR A 14 -1.57 3.38 4.94
N SER A 15 -1.58 4.67 5.27
CA SER A 15 -2.76 5.52 5.15
C SER A 15 -2.31 6.94 4.85
N VAL A 16 -3.26 7.83 4.52
CA VAL A 16 -2.99 9.24 4.30
C VAL A 16 -3.94 10.08 5.14
N SER A 17 -3.44 11.17 5.70
CA SER A 17 -4.21 12.08 6.54
C SER A 17 -4.03 13.52 6.10
N ARG A 18 -4.88 14.42 6.63
CA ARG A 18 -4.72 15.86 6.39
C ARG A 18 -3.39 16.37 6.95
N GLU A 19 -2.94 15.79 8.04
CA GLU A 19 -1.65 16.12 8.65
C GLU A 19 -0.50 15.88 7.67
N ASP A 20 -0.57 14.80 6.91
CA ASP A 20 0.43 14.49 5.90
C ASP A 20 0.49 15.57 4.82
N LEU A 21 -0.68 16.07 4.39
CA LEU A 21 -0.77 17.17 3.43
C LEU A 21 -0.17 18.44 3.99
N GLU A 22 -0.51 18.78 5.23
CA GLU A 22 0.03 19.97 5.90
C GLU A 22 1.55 19.90 6.01
N TYR A 23 2.06 18.73 6.36
CA TYR A 23 3.51 18.50 6.45
C TYR A 23 4.20 18.80 5.11
N ARG A 24 3.53 18.54 4.00
CA ARG A 24 4.07 18.77 2.67
C ARG A 24 3.73 20.17 2.12
N GLY A 25 3.14 21.05 2.95
CA GLY A 25 2.89 22.43 2.59
C GLY A 25 1.54 22.71 1.94
N PHE A 26 0.60 21.76 2.00
CA PHE A 26 -0.74 21.98 1.47
C PHE A 26 -1.65 22.54 2.54
N ASP A 27 -2.59 23.42 2.14
CA ASP A 27 -3.59 23.99 3.03
C ASP A 27 -4.83 23.10 3.04
N THR A 28 -5.18 22.52 4.19
CA THR A 28 -6.30 21.60 4.31
C THR A 28 -7.55 22.23 4.93
N THR A 29 -7.57 23.56 5.08
CA THR A 29 -8.67 24.27 5.75
C THR A 29 -10.03 23.93 5.16
N ASN A 30 -10.13 23.82 3.84
CA ASN A 30 -11.38 23.57 3.13
C ASN A 30 -11.48 22.19 2.49
N ILE A 31 -10.63 21.26 2.89
CA ILE A 31 -10.61 19.91 2.32
C ILE A 31 -11.67 19.05 3.02
N THR A 32 -12.58 18.47 2.23
CA THR A 32 -13.63 17.59 2.74
C THR A 32 -13.13 16.16 2.87
N ASP A 33 -13.86 15.34 3.63
CA ASP A 33 -13.57 13.91 3.74
C ASP A 33 -13.69 13.21 2.38
N ALA A 34 -14.65 13.62 1.54
CA ALA A 34 -14.79 13.07 0.20
C ALA A 34 -13.53 13.33 -0.64
N GLN A 35 -12.93 14.51 -0.51
CA GLN A 35 -11.69 14.83 -1.19
C GLN A 35 -10.53 13.99 -0.65
N MET A 36 -10.49 13.74 0.66
CA MET A 36 -9.49 12.87 1.26
C MET A 36 -9.63 11.42 0.79
N GLU A 37 -10.86 10.94 0.67
CA GLU A 37 -11.12 9.60 0.14
C GLU A 37 -10.69 9.47 -1.30
N ARG A 38 -10.94 10.50 -2.10
CA ARG A 38 -10.52 10.52 -3.49
C ARG A 38 -9.00 10.53 -3.61
N LEU A 39 -8.33 11.31 -2.77
CA LEU A 39 -6.87 11.35 -2.72
C LEU A 39 -6.31 9.97 -2.39
N ALA A 40 -6.82 9.34 -1.34
CA ALA A 40 -6.37 8.03 -0.91
C ALA A 40 -6.54 6.99 -2.03
N ARG A 41 -7.67 7.03 -2.72
CA ARG A 41 -7.96 6.11 -3.83
C ARG A 41 -7.00 6.30 -4.99
N LYS A 42 -6.74 7.56 -5.35
CA LYS A 42 -5.80 7.87 -6.43
C LYS A 42 -4.38 7.45 -6.09
N MET A 43 -3.97 7.69 -4.85
CA MET A 43 -2.65 7.26 -4.38
C MET A 43 -2.52 5.75 -4.37
N CYS A 44 -3.58 5.05 -3.96
CA CYS A 44 -3.60 3.59 -3.97
C CYS A 44 -3.43 3.04 -5.38
N ASP A 45 -4.16 3.61 -6.34
CA ASP A 45 -4.05 3.19 -7.74
C ASP A 45 -2.65 3.42 -8.28
N ASP A 46 -2.08 4.59 -8.01
CA ASP A 46 -0.72 4.94 -8.44
C ASP A 46 0.31 3.98 -7.82
N TYR A 47 0.20 3.75 -6.52
CA TYR A 47 1.11 2.87 -5.81
C TYR A 47 1.04 1.44 -6.33
N LEU A 48 -0.17 0.92 -6.56
CA LEU A 48 -0.36 -0.44 -7.07
C LEU A 48 0.23 -0.62 -8.47
N GLU A 49 0.11 0.40 -9.33
CA GLU A 49 0.64 0.32 -10.69
C GLU A 49 2.15 0.41 -10.74
N GLN A 50 2.75 1.24 -9.89
CA GLN A 50 4.16 1.60 -10.04
C GLN A 50 5.09 0.99 -9.00
N MET A 51 4.69 0.99 -7.74
CA MET A 51 5.62 0.69 -6.65
C MET A 51 5.31 -0.60 -5.88
N PHE A 52 4.04 -0.97 -5.81
CA PHE A 52 3.60 -2.05 -4.91
C PHE A 52 4.34 -3.37 -5.18
N TRP A 53 4.34 -3.80 -6.41
CA TRP A 53 4.92 -5.10 -6.76
C TRP A 53 6.44 -5.12 -6.63
N ILE A 54 7.10 -4.03 -6.99
CA ILE A 54 8.54 -3.89 -6.85
C ILE A 54 8.93 -3.91 -5.38
N SER A 55 8.23 -3.13 -4.56
CA SER A 55 8.47 -3.05 -3.13
C SER A 55 8.21 -4.40 -2.45
N LEU A 56 7.12 -5.07 -2.83
CA LEU A 56 6.78 -6.40 -2.31
C LEU A 56 7.91 -7.39 -2.57
N ASP A 57 8.38 -7.45 -3.81
CA ASP A 57 9.43 -8.40 -4.19
C ASP A 57 10.74 -8.15 -3.41
N ILE A 58 11.17 -6.91 -3.33
CA ILE A 58 12.42 -6.56 -2.67
C ILE A 58 12.35 -6.82 -1.17
N ILE A 59 11.31 -6.35 -0.53
CA ILE A 59 11.19 -6.47 0.92
C ILE A 59 10.97 -7.93 1.33
N ALA A 60 10.12 -8.65 0.61
CA ALA A 60 9.84 -10.05 0.92
C ALA A 60 11.10 -10.91 0.77
N GLU A 61 11.87 -10.69 -0.28
CA GLU A 61 13.05 -11.51 -0.57
C GLU A 61 14.27 -11.08 0.24
N ASP A 62 14.62 -9.79 0.17
CA ASP A 62 15.89 -9.32 0.70
C ASP A 62 15.87 -8.97 2.18
N ILE A 63 14.74 -8.53 2.70
CA ILE A 63 14.66 -8.09 4.09
C ILE A 63 14.04 -9.15 4.99
N ILE A 64 12.90 -9.70 4.59
CA ILE A 64 12.20 -10.71 5.39
C ILE A 64 12.72 -12.11 5.12
N GLY A 65 13.18 -12.37 3.89
CA GLY A 65 13.73 -13.66 3.54
C GLY A 65 12.69 -14.72 3.18
N ILE A 66 11.57 -14.30 2.60
CA ILE A 66 10.52 -15.22 2.19
C ILE A 66 10.97 -15.95 0.92
N PRO A 67 10.94 -17.29 0.91
CA PRO A 67 11.37 -18.03 -0.28
C PRO A 67 10.38 -17.91 -1.43
N LYS A 68 10.90 -17.82 -2.63
CA LYS A 68 10.07 -17.88 -3.83
C LYS A 68 9.66 -19.32 -4.11
N LYS A 69 8.51 -19.49 -4.75
CA LYS A 69 8.11 -20.81 -5.22
C LYS A 69 9.13 -21.30 -6.23
N LYS A 70 9.42 -22.60 -6.17
CA LYS A 70 10.25 -23.21 -7.21
C LYS A 70 9.49 -23.20 -8.53
N GLN A 71 10.18 -22.74 -9.57
CA GLN A 71 9.62 -22.79 -10.90
C GLN A 71 9.79 -24.21 -11.44
N THR A 72 8.69 -24.76 -11.96
CA THR A 72 8.73 -26.04 -12.66
C THR A 72 8.97 -25.74 -14.14
N ILE A 73 10.01 -26.31 -14.63
CA ILE A 73 10.34 -26.16 -16.05
C ILE A 73 9.76 -27.33 -16.82
#